data_c462c2cb5e85d1cf8b4181d8470caf22
#
_entry.id   c462c2cb5e85d1cf8b4181d8470caf22
#
_cell.length_a   1.000
_cell.length_b   1.000
_cell.length_c   1.000
_cell.angle_alpha   90.00
_cell.angle_beta   90.00
_cell.angle_gamma   90.00
#
_symmetry.space_group_name_H-M   'P 1'
#
loop_
_entity.id
_entity.type
_entity.pdbx_description
1 polymer ?
#
loop_
_entity_poly.entity_id
_entity_poly.type
_entity_poly.pdbx_seq_one_letter_code
_entity_poly.pdbx_strand_id
1 'polypeptide(L)'
;MAIPRITMEHLTQSDHQIKWDKRYLNLAKEVASWSKDPSTQVGAVAVGPKGQVLSQGYNGFPRGISDNPERLANRELKYRYIVHAEMNAIYNASFNGVSLAGSTMYIHGLPCCSECAKGLIQVGIKRIVMPKRDVPDKWKDSWHLSNRMFGEAHVEIDWIHTNE
;
A
#
# COMPACT_ATOMS: atom_id res chain seq x y z
N MET A 1 29.61 11.61 32.92
CA MET A 1 28.55 10.87 32.22
C MET A 1 28.86 10.89 30.70
N ALA A 2 29.20 9.74 30.17
CA ALA A 2 29.52 9.67 28.75
C ALA A 2 28.20 9.74 27.92
N ILE A 3 28.10 10.71 27.01
CA ILE A 3 27.02 10.76 26.02
C ILE A 3 27.18 9.51 25.14
N PRO A 4 26.15 8.66 25.00
CA PRO A 4 26.27 7.52 24.12
C PRO A 4 26.61 8.02 22.74
N ARG A 5 27.73 7.58 22.19
CA ARG A 5 28.04 7.82 20.79
C ARG A 5 26.95 7.15 19.97
N ILE A 6 26.04 7.96 19.42
CA ILE A 6 25.20 7.51 18.31
C ILE A 6 26.17 7.20 17.20
N THR A 7 26.42 5.92 16.97
CA THR A 7 27.31 5.51 15.88
C THR A 7 26.68 5.96 14.57
N MET A 8 27.47 6.60 13.72
CA MET A 8 27.08 7.03 12.37
C MET A 8 26.39 5.92 11.56
N GLU A 9 26.61 4.67 11.92
CA GLU A 9 25.97 3.50 11.31
C GLU A 9 24.46 3.43 11.57
N HIS A 10 23.98 3.84 12.74
CA HIS A 10 22.54 3.87 13.03
C HIS A 10 21.82 4.97 12.28
N LEU A 11 22.44 6.14 12.11
CA LEU A 11 21.90 7.23 11.31
C LEU A 11 21.88 6.88 9.82
N THR A 12 22.94 6.22 9.31
CA THR A 12 23.00 5.78 7.92
C THR A 12 21.98 4.70 7.57
N GLN A 13 21.68 3.77 8.49
CA GLN A 13 20.64 2.76 8.27
C GLN A 13 19.24 3.37 8.22
N SER A 14 18.91 4.31 9.13
CA SER A 14 17.64 5.02 9.13
C SER A 14 17.48 5.87 7.87
N ASP A 15 18.50 6.62 7.47
CA ASP A 15 18.50 7.43 6.24
C ASP A 15 18.41 6.55 5.01
N HIS A 16 19.08 5.41 4.99
CA HIS A 16 19.04 4.43 3.92
C HIS A 16 17.61 3.86 3.78
N GLN A 17 16.97 3.48 4.86
CA GLN A 17 15.62 2.95 4.86
C GLN A 17 14.62 4.00 4.36
N ILE A 18 14.71 5.25 4.84
CA ILE A 18 13.85 6.36 4.41
C ILE A 18 14.02 6.64 2.93
N LYS A 19 15.26 6.64 2.43
CA LYS A 19 15.56 6.82 1.02
C LYS A 19 14.86 5.79 0.14
N TRP A 20 14.92 4.51 0.51
CA TRP A 20 14.26 3.44 -0.23
C TRP A 20 12.76 3.47 -0.07
N ASP A 21 12.24 3.80 1.12
CA ASP A 21 10.81 3.99 1.33
C ASP A 21 10.25 5.06 0.39
N LYS A 22 10.95 6.18 0.24
CA LYS A 22 10.55 7.23 -0.69
C LYS A 22 10.56 6.77 -2.14
N ARG A 23 11.57 5.99 -2.53
CA ARG A 23 11.66 5.42 -3.88
C ARG A 23 10.50 4.47 -4.18
N TYR A 24 10.19 3.56 -3.27
CA TYR A 24 9.08 2.63 -3.46
C TYR A 24 7.72 3.33 -3.38
N LEU A 25 7.57 4.37 -2.56
CA LEU A 25 6.36 5.19 -2.56
C LEU A 25 6.22 5.95 -3.89
N ASN A 26 7.30 6.44 -4.48
CA ASN A 26 7.27 7.04 -5.82
C ASN A 26 6.85 6.03 -6.88
N LEU A 27 7.32 4.79 -6.77
CA LEU A 27 6.88 3.71 -7.66
C LEU A 27 5.40 3.42 -7.48
N ALA A 28 4.91 3.34 -6.25
CA ALA A 28 3.48 3.17 -5.96
C ALA A 28 2.64 4.32 -6.51
N LYS A 29 3.15 5.54 -6.46
CA LYS A 29 2.51 6.73 -7.05
C LYS A 29 2.40 6.61 -8.57
N GLU A 30 3.45 6.16 -9.24
CA GLU A 30 3.42 5.89 -10.68
C GLU A 30 2.37 4.84 -11.01
N VAL A 31 2.35 3.73 -10.29
CA VAL A 31 1.36 2.67 -10.47
C VAL A 31 -0.07 3.19 -10.23
N ALA A 32 -0.27 4.04 -9.22
CA ALA A 32 -1.55 4.68 -8.96
C ALA A 32 -2.07 5.45 -10.17
N SER A 33 -1.18 6.11 -10.90
CA SER A 33 -1.54 6.91 -12.09
C SER A 33 -2.12 6.08 -13.23
N TRP A 34 -1.94 4.76 -13.20
CA TRP A 34 -2.49 3.85 -14.21
C TRP A 34 -3.98 3.55 -13.98
N SER A 35 -4.51 3.88 -12.83
CA SER A 35 -5.93 3.68 -12.53
C SER A 35 -6.80 4.58 -13.40
N LYS A 36 -7.87 4.02 -13.94
CA LYS A 36 -8.88 4.73 -14.72
C LYS A 36 -9.98 5.37 -13.86
N ASP A 37 -9.92 5.19 -12.54
CA ASP A 37 -10.88 5.77 -11.62
C ASP A 37 -10.80 7.30 -11.68
N PRO A 38 -11.88 8.00 -12.01
CA PRO A 38 -11.85 9.46 -12.18
C PRO A 38 -11.79 10.21 -10.85
N SER A 39 -12.09 9.58 -9.73
CA SER A 39 -12.15 10.24 -8.42
C SER A 39 -10.98 9.91 -7.51
N THR A 40 -10.49 8.67 -7.52
CA THR A 40 -9.43 8.24 -6.61
C THR A 40 -8.52 7.22 -7.27
N GLN A 41 -7.24 7.51 -7.31
CA GLN A 41 -6.21 6.63 -7.84
C GLN A 41 -5.34 6.12 -6.71
N VAL A 42 -5.24 4.80 -6.56
CA VAL A 42 -4.43 4.15 -5.54
C VAL A 42 -3.48 3.16 -6.22
N GLY A 43 -2.25 3.13 -5.75
CA GLY A 43 -1.24 2.18 -6.19
C GLY A 43 -0.59 1.47 -5.02
N ALA A 44 -0.26 0.21 -5.20
CA ALA A 44 0.38 -0.62 -4.21
C ALA A 44 1.55 -1.39 -4.83
N VAL A 45 2.67 -1.42 -4.12
CA VAL A 45 3.88 -2.14 -4.54
C VAL A 45 4.37 -2.99 -3.38
N ALA A 46 4.49 -4.29 -3.61
CA ALA A 46 5.03 -5.24 -2.63
C ALA A 46 6.53 -5.42 -2.86
N VAL A 47 7.31 -5.25 -1.80
CA VAL A 47 8.77 -5.33 -1.83
C VAL A 47 9.24 -6.41 -0.86
N GLY A 48 10.05 -7.33 -1.34
CA GLY A 48 10.60 -8.43 -0.56
C GLY A 48 11.73 -8.00 0.37
N PRO A 49 12.20 -8.93 1.24
CA PRO A 49 13.18 -8.62 2.26
C PRO A 49 14.56 -8.20 1.72
N LYS A 50 14.82 -8.44 0.45
CA LYS A 50 16.09 -8.03 -0.20
C LYS A 50 15.93 -6.81 -1.12
N GLY A 51 14.82 -6.07 -0.99
CA GLY A 51 14.54 -4.90 -1.83
C GLY A 51 13.99 -5.23 -3.21
N GLN A 52 13.68 -6.49 -3.50
CA GLN A 52 13.12 -6.90 -4.78
C GLN A 52 11.63 -6.57 -4.85
N VAL A 53 11.18 -5.97 -5.95
CA VAL A 53 9.77 -5.74 -6.22
C VAL A 53 9.12 -7.08 -6.58
N LEU A 54 8.13 -7.51 -5.79
CA LEU A 54 7.47 -8.80 -5.96
C LEU A 54 6.18 -8.70 -6.77
N SER A 55 5.42 -7.64 -6.59
CA SER A 55 4.19 -7.38 -7.31
C SER A 55 3.75 -5.95 -7.18
N GLN A 56 2.76 -5.57 -7.97
CA GLN A 56 2.14 -4.25 -7.96
C GLN A 56 0.66 -4.37 -8.30
N GLY A 57 -0.11 -3.37 -7.91
CA GLY A 57 -1.51 -3.29 -8.22
C GLY A 57 -2.02 -1.86 -8.14
N TYR A 58 -3.01 -1.54 -8.95
CA TYR A 58 -3.75 -0.29 -8.88
C TYR A 58 -5.25 -0.60 -8.86
N ASN A 59 -6.04 0.34 -8.36
CA ASN A 59 -7.48 0.11 -8.28
C ASN A 59 -8.12 0.12 -9.68
N GLY A 60 -8.93 -0.89 -9.94
CA GLY A 60 -9.54 -1.09 -11.24
C GLY A 60 -10.53 -2.24 -11.24
N PHE A 61 -11.24 -2.39 -12.34
CA PHE A 61 -12.16 -3.51 -12.52
C PHE A 61 -11.37 -4.79 -12.85
N PRO A 62 -11.94 -5.97 -12.57
CA PRO A 62 -11.27 -7.23 -12.88
C PRO A 62 -10.94 -7.36 -14.36
N ARG A 63 -9.92 -8.17 -14.67
CA ARG A 63 -9.54 -8.46 -16.06
C ARG A 63 -10.73 -9.01 -16.85
N GLY A 64 -10.91 -8.50 -18.06
CA GLY A 64 -11.99 -8.92 -18.94
C GLY A 64 -13.34 -8.26 -18.66
N ILE A 65 -13.44 -7.48 -17.60
CA ILE A 65 -14.65 -6.71 -17.28
C ILE A 65 -14.51 -5.32 -17.88
N SER A 66 -15.55 -4.87 -18.59
CA SER A 66 -15.55 -3.54 -19.23
C SER A 66 -15.48 -2.43 -18.18
N ASP A 67 -14.49 -1.57 -18.30
CA ASP A 67 -14.30 -0.37 -17.50
C ASP A 67 -14.82 0.89 -18.22
N ASN A 68 -16.00 0.76 -18.84
CA ASN A 68 -16.60 1.87 -19.57
C ASN A 68 -16.85 3.08 -18.67
N PRO A 69 -16.92 4.31 -19.26
CA PRO A 69 -17.07 5.53 -18.49
C PRO A 69 -18.34 5.59 -17.62
N GLU A 70 -19.43 4.96 -18.07
CA GLU A 70 -20.68 4.93 -17.30
C GLU A 70 -20.54 4.20 -15.98
N ARG A 71 -19.86 3.05 -15.98
CA ARG A 71 -19.58 2.28 -14.75
C ARG A 71 -18.64 3.02 -13.82
N LEU A 72 -17.61 3.66 -14.37
CA LEU A 72 -16.64 4.43 -13.61
C LEU A 72 -17.24 5.70 -13.00
N ALA A 73 -18.18 6.34 -13.70
CA ALA A 73 -18.84 7.56 -13.23
C ALA A 73 -19.94 7.29 -12.20
N ASN A 74 -20.55 6.11 -12.23
CA ASN A 74 -21.59 5.74 -11.27
C ASN A 74 -20.94 5.14 -10.02
N ARG A 75 -20.91 5.92 -8.94
CA ARG A 75 -20.23 5.55 -7.69
C ARG A 75 -20.69 4.20 -7.13
N GLU A 76 -22.00 3.94 -7.12
CA GLU A 76 -22.55 2.71 -6.60
C GLU A 76 -22.11 1.50 -7.44
N LEU A 77 -22.21 1.60 -8.75
CA LEU A 77 -21.76 0.56 -9.66
C LEU A 77 -20.24 0.37 -9.57
N LYS A 78 -19.48 1.48 -9.56
CA LYS A 78 -18.03 1.42 -9.44
C LYS A 78 -17.61 0.60 -8.20
N TYR A 79 -18.21 0.85 -7.05
CA TYR A 79 -17.88 0.13 -5.82
C TYR A 79 -18.19 -1.36 -5.88
N ARG A 80 -19.12 -1.77 -6.72
CA ARG A 80 -19.45 -3.19 -6.92
C ARG A 80 -18.45 -3.92 -7.80
N TYR A 81 -17.85 -3.24 -8.76
CA TYR A 81 -16.89 -3.82 -9.70
C TYR A 81 -15.43 -3.65 -9.30
N ILE A 82 -15.11 -2.61 -8.54
CA ILE A 82 -13.72 -2.21 -8.30
C ILE A 82 -12.98 -3.21 -7.39
N VAL A 83 -11.76 -3.53 -7.78
CA VAL A 83 -10.79 -4.21 -6.93
C VAL A 83 -9.78 -3.18 -6.47
N HIS A 84 -9.53 -3.11 -5.18
CA HIS A 84 -8.59 -2.16 -4.60
C HIS A 84 -7.14 -2.50 -4.98
N ALA A 85 -6.28 -1.49 -4.96
CA ALA A 85 -4.88 -1.62 -5.37
C ALA A 85 -4.13 -2.70 -4.57
N GLU A 86 -4.33 -2.75 -3.26
CA GLU A 86 -3.67 -3.72 -2.38
C GLU A 86 -4.08 -5.15 -2.73
N MET A 87 -5.36 -5.38 -2.98
CA MET A 87 -5.86 -6.69 -3.39
C MET A 87 -5.35 -7.06 -4.78
N ASN A 88 -5.26 -6.10 -5.71
CA ASN A 88 -4.68 -6.34 -7.03
C ASN A 88 -3.19 -6.72 -6.94
N ALA A 89 -2.45 -6.13 -6.03
CA ALA A 89 -1.06 -6.53 -5.78
C ALA A 89 -0.99 -7.98 -5.29
N ILE A 90 -1.90 -8.40 -4.41
CA ILE A 90 -2.00 -9.79 -3.94
C ILE A 90 -2.36 -10.72 -5.10
N TYR A 91 -3.36 -10.38 -5.91
CA TYR A 91 -3.79 -11.21 -7.04
C TYR A 91 -2.69 -11.33 -8.11
N ASN A 92 -1.96 -10.24 -8.38
CA ASN A 92 -0.84 -10.28 -9.31
C ASN A 92 0.30 -11.17 -8.81
N ALA A 93 0.59 -11.13 -7.52
CA ALA A 93 1.56 -12.06 -6.92
C ALA A 93 1.10 -13.50 -7.06
N SER A 94 -0.16 -13.79 -6.76
CA SER A 94 -0.75 -15.11 -6.92
C SER A 94 -0.69 -15.58 -8.37
N PHE A 95 -1.03 -14.70 -9.31
CA PHE A 95 -0.99 -15.01 -10.75
C PHE A 95 0.41 -15.42 -11.21
N ASN A 96 1.44 -14.78 -10.67
CA ASN A 96 2.84 -15.04 -10.99
C ASN A 96 3.46 -16.15 -10.11
N GLY A 97 2.72 -16.73 -9.19
CA GLY A 97 3.23 -17.76 -8.27
C GLY A 97 4.26 -17.24 -7.26
N VAL A 98 4.15 -15.95 -6.86
CA VAL A 98 5.09 -15.29 -5.94
C VAL A 98 4.47 -15.16 -4.56
N SER A 99 5.20 -15.61 -3.52
CA SER A 99 4.79 -15.42 -2.13
C SER A 99 5.08 -14.00 -1.67
N LEU A 100 4.12 -13.38 -0.96
CA LEU A 100 4.29 -12.07 -0.32
C LEU A 100 4.66 -12.18 1.15
N ALA A 101 4.87 -13.39 1.67
CA ALA A 101 5.22 -13.58 3.08
C ALA A 101 6.49 -12.80 3.45
N GLY A 102 6.43 -12.03 4.53
CA GLY A 102 7.55 -11.23 5.03
C GLY A 102 7.88 -9.98 4.23
N SER A 103 7.03 -9.61 3.25
CA SER A 103 7.26 -8.41 2.43
C SER A 103 6.70 -7.14 3.06
N THR A 104 7.09 -6.01 2.47
CA THR A 104 6.56 -4.67 2.77
C THR A 104 5.63 -4.24 1.66
N MET A 105 4.46 -3.69 2.01
CA MET A 105 3.53 -3.12 1.04
C MET A 105 3.58 -1.59 1.11
N TYR A 106 3.95 -0.97 -0.01
CA TYR A 106 3.96 0.48 -0.19
C TYR A 106 2.66 0.90 -0.86
N ILE A 107 1.90 1.79 -0.23
CA ILE A 107 0.58 2.20 -0.71
C ILE A 107 0.54 3.71 -0.90
N HIS A 108 0.21 4.15 -2.12
CA HIS A 108 -0.02 5.55 -2.45
C HIS A 108 -1.49 5.78 -2.80
N GLY A 109 -2.07 6.82 -2.26
CA GLY A 109 -3.46 7.21 -2.45
C GLY A 109 -4.21 7.23 -1.13
N LEU A 110 -5.14 6.32 -0.92
CA LEU A 110 -5.86 6.19 0.34
C LEU A 110 -5.17 5.22 1.29
N PRO A 111 -5.34 5.40 2.61
CA PRO A 111 -4.95 4.39 3.58
C PRO A 111 -5.68 3.07 3.34
N CYS A 112 -5.04 1.97 3.73
CA CYS A 112 -5.57 0.63 3.55
C CYS A 112 -6.92 0.46 4.24
N CYS A 113 -7.95 0.07 3.50
CA CYS A 113 -9.26 -0.23 4.08
C CYS A 113 -9.26 -1.55 4.85
N SER A 114 -10.27 -1.75 5.69
CA SER A 114 -10.35 -2.93 6.56
C SER A 114 -10.45 -4.25 5.79
N GLU A 115 -11.09 -4.25 4.63
CA GLU A 115 -11.16 -5.46 3.79
C GLU A 115 -9.79 -5.83 3.22
N CYS A 116 -9.04 -4.85 2.72
CA CYS A 116 -7.69 -5.07 2.22
C CYS A 116 -6.71 -5.46 3.33
N ALA A 117 -6.87 -4.88 4.52
CA ALA A 117 -6.04 -5.21 5.67
C ALA A 117 -6.09 -6.71 6.01
N LYS A 118 -7.27 -7.30 5.96
CA LYS A 118 -7.44 -8.76 6.17
C LYS A 118 -6.62 -9.56 5.17
N GLY A 119 -6.69 -9.21 3.90
CA GLY A 119 -5.92 -9.88 2.85
C GLY A 119 -4.42 -9.73 3.03
N LEU A 120 -3.95 -8.54 3.36
CA LEU A 120 -2.52 -8.27 3.59
C LEU A 120 -1.97 -9.07 4.77
N ILE A 121 -2.74 -9.18 5.85
CA ILE A 121 -2.37 -9.99 7.01
C ILE A 121 -2.27 -11.47 6.61
N GLN A 122 -3.26 -11.97 5.88
CA GLN A 122 -3.34 -13.39 5.51
C GLN A 122 -2.20 -13.83 4.59
N VAL A 123 -1.71 -12.94 3.72
CA VAL A 123 -0.57 -13.26 2.84
C VAL A 123 0.79 -13.02 3.50
N GLY A 124 0.80 -12.56 4.74
CA GLY A 124 2.03 -12.45 5.54
C GLY A 124 2.81 -11.15 5.34
N ILE A 125 2.16 -10.06 4.93
CA ILE A 125 2.81 -8.74 4.90
C ILE A 125 3.26 -8.38 6.31
N LYS A 126 4.51 -7.95 6.45
CA LYS A 126 5.08 -7.60 7.77
C LYS A 126 5.08 -6.10 8.05
N ARG A 127 5.03 -5.28 7.00
CA ARG A 127 5.14 -3.82 7.12
C ARG A 127 4.30 -3.13 6.05
N ILE A 128 3.59 -2.06 6.44
CA ILE A 128 2.84 -1.17 5.55
C ILE A 128 3.49 0.20 5.59
N VAL A 129 3.75 0.78 4.44
CA VAL A 129 4.34 2.12 4.30
C VAL A 129 3.44 2.99 3.43
N MET A 130 3.12 4.17 3.93
CA MET A 130 2.23 5.12 3.27
C MET A 130 2.79 6.54 3.37
N PRO A 131 2.50 7.42 2.40
CA PRO A 131 2.80 8.83 2.55
C PRO A 131 1.98 9.43 3.68
N LYS A 132 2.60 10.25 4.52
CA LYS A 132 1.89 10.91 5.61
C LYS A 132 0.86 11.89 5.04
N ARG A 133 -0.39 11.70 5.43
CA ARG A 133 -1.53 12.53 5.01
C ARG A 133 -2.68 12.36 5.98
N ASP A 134 -3.60 13.32 5.96
CA ASP A 134 -4.85 13.19 6.69
C ASP A 134 -5.76 12.14 6.06
N VAL A 135 -6.42 11.35 6.89
CA VAL A 135 -7.37 10.35 6.43
C VAL A 135 -8.72 11.04 6.20
N PRO A 136 -9.31 10.93 4.99
CA PRO A 136 -10.65 11.48 4.75
C PRO A 136 -11.68 10.89 5.72
N ASP A 137 -12.62 11.73 6.19
CA ASP A 137 -13.59 11.36 7.22
C ASP A 137 -14.37 10.08 6.89
N LYS A 138 -14.77 9.90 5.64
CA LYS A 138 -15.52 8.73 5.22
C LYS A 138 -14.72 7.41 5.32
N TRP A 139 -13.38 7.49 5.41
CA TRP A 139 -12.50 6.32 5.51
C TRP A 139 -11.93 6.11 6.90
N LYS A 140 -12.19 7.03 7.86
CA LYS A 140 -11.61 6.96 9.20
C LYS A 140 -11.97 5.69 9.95
N ASP A 141 -13.23 5.28 9.94
CA ASP A 141 -13.67 4.07 10.65
C ASP A 141 -13.01 2.82 10.07
N SER A 142 -12.95 2.72 8.75
CA SER A 142 -12.28 1.59 8.08
C SER A 142 -10.79 1.57 8.41
N TRP A 143 -10.13 2.74 8.38
CA TRP A 143 -8.72 2.85 8.73
C TRP A 143 -8.46 2.50 10.20
N HIS A 144 -9.31 2.96 11.13
CA HIS A 144 -9.16 2.60 12.55
C HIS A 144 -9.23 1.09 12.76
N LEU A 145 -10.13 0.42 12.07
CA LEU A 145 -10.24 -1.03 12.12
C LEU A 145 -9.00 -1.70 11.50
N SER A 146 -8.52 -1.21 10.35
CA SER A 146 -7.28 -1.70 9.73
C SER A 146 -6.10 -1.59 10.68
N ASN A 147 -5.92 -0.41 11.27
CA ASN A 147 -4.83 -0.13 12.19
C ASN A 147 -4.87 -1.07 13.41
N ARG A 148 -6.06 -1.32 13.94
CA ARG A 148 -6.25 -2.24 15.06
C ARG A 148 -5.87 -3.68 14.68
N MET A 149 -6.33 -4.15 13.52
CA MET A 149 -5.99 -5.49 13.04
C MET A 149 -4.49 -5.64 12.78
N PHE A 150 -3.86 -4.64 12.16
CA PHE A 150 -2.41 -4.65 11.95
C PHE A 150 -1.64 -4.69 13.27
N GLY A 151 -2.09 -3.93 14.28
CA GLY A 151 -1.48 -3.96 15.61
C GLY A 151 -1.55 -5.34 16.27
N GLU A 152 -2.72 -5.96 16.24
CA GLU A 152 -2.92 -7.32 16.79
C GLU A 152 -2.10 -8.37 16.02
N ALA A 153 -1.95 -8.21 14.72
CA ALA A 153 -1.19 -9.13 13.87
C ALA A 153 0.32 -8.83 13.83
N HIS A 154 0.80 -7.84 14.58
CA HIS A 154 2.19 -7.41 14.61
C HIS A 154 2.73 -6.94 13.26
N VAL A 155 1.88 -6.30 12.46
CA VAL A 155 2.28 -5.63 11.22
C VAL A 155 2.69 -4.20 11.55
N GLU A 156 3.91 -3.82 11.17
CA GLU A 156 4.40 -2.45 11.34
C GLU A 156 3.73 -1.50 10.36
N ILE A 157 3.43 -0.27 10.80
CA ILE A 157 2.88 0.78 9.95
C ILE A 157 3.78 2.00 10.06
N ASP A 158 4.29 2.47 8.92
CA ASP A 158 5.12 3.66 8.84
C ASP A 158 4.50 4.69 7.89
N TRP A 159 4.38 5.92 8.40
CA TRP A 159 3.98 7.08 7.63
C TRP A 159 5.23 7.88 7.28
N ILE A 160 5.45 8.08 5.99
CA ILE A 160 6.66 8.76 5.49
C ILE A 160 6.28 10.16 4.97
N HIS A 161 7.00 11.17 5.42
CA HIS A 161 6.86 12.52 4.87
C HIS A 161 7.41 12.56 3.45
N THR A 162 6.58 12.96 2.50
CA THR A 162 6.94 13.13 1.10
C THR A 162 6.74 14.60 0.70
N ASN A 163 7.52 15.04 -0.29
CA ASN A 163 7.43 16.43 -0.80
C ASN A 163 6.30 16.57 -1.84
N GLU A 164 5.08 16.22 -1.43
CA GLU A 164 3.90 16.40 -2.28
C GLU A 164 3.13 17.67 -1.90
#